data_b15f9bc8c3028d6537449ccf3a8d054e
#
_entry.id   b15f9bc8c3028d6537449ccf3a8d054e
#
_cell.length_a   1.000
_cell.length_b   1.000
_cell.length_c   1.000
_cell.angle_alpha   90.00
_cell.angle_beta   90.00
_cell.angle_gamma   90.00
#
_symmetry.space_group_name_H-M   'P 1'
#
loop_
_entity.id
_entity.type
_entity.pdbx_description
1 polymer ?
#
loop_
_entity_poly.entity_id
_entity_poly.type
_entity_poly.pdbx_seq_one_letter_code
_entity_poly.pdbx_strand_id
1 'polypeptide(L)'
;GDNEKANVRFSWTNLDQKGIVPNTDLKRNTLALNSGINIIPEKLTLNTTVNYQNTTSGNRPNISYGTESLMYLWIWYGRQVNTNNLRDYWMPGLEDVQQFNYNYNYHDNPYFTVYENTNGQQKGRVFGNVSLNYKITDKLNLMVRTGLDTYNEFRDRKRAFSTQRFPRGHYREDNIFFSERNSDFLLSYTEAGRGTWTYNVALGGNLMSQ
;
A
#
# COMPACT_ATOMS: atom_id res chain seq x y z
N GLY A 1 6.86 -14.37 -23.00
CA GLY A 1 7.46 -14.64 -24.31
C GLY A 1 8.61 -13.71 -24.55
N ASP A 2 9.56 -14.18 -25.30
CA ASP A 2 10.77 -13.44 -25.66
C ASP A 2 11.18 -13.79 -27.09
N ASN A 3 11.56 -12.79 -27.87
CA ASN A 3 12.21 -12.94 -29.16
C ASN A 3 13.11 -11.72 -29.42
N GLU A 4 13.85 -11.70 -30.54
CA GLU A 4 14.80 -10.62 -30.89
C GLU A 4 14.14 -9.23 -30.98
N LYS A 5 12.82 -9.15 -31.23
CA LYS A 5 12.10 -7.89 -31.40
C LYS A 5 11.36 -7.44 -30.15
N ALA A 6 10.91 -8.38 -29.31
CA ALA A 6 10.10 -8.05 -28.15
C ALA A 6 10.19 -9.11 -27.05
N ASN A 7 10.15 -8.69 -25.81
CA ASN A 7 9.89 -9.52 -24.66
C ASN A 7 8.66 -9.04 -23.92
N VAL A 8 7.88 -9.96 -23.38
CA VAL A 8 6.69 -9.67 -22.59
C VAL A 8 6.63 -10.65 -21.41
N ARG A 9 6.46 -10.10 -20.22
CA ARG A 9 6.24 -10.85 -18.99
C ARG A 9 4.98 -10.36 -18.31
N PHE A 10 4.06 -11.30 -18.07
CA PHE A 10 2.90 -11.10 -17.23
C PHE A 10 3.07 -11.90 -15.94
N SER A 11 2.71 -11.33 -14.81
CA SER A 11 2.70 -12.01 -13.53
C SER A 11 1.47 -11.62 -12.70
N TRP A 12 0.99 -12.59 -11.95
CA TRP A 12 -0.05 -12.42 -10.95
C TRP A 12 0.47 -12.93 -9.61
N THR A 13 0.25 -12.12 -8.58
CA THR A 13 0.61 -12.47 -7.21
C THR A 13 -0.60 -12.29 -6.32
N ASN A 14 -0.93 -13.31 -5.55
CA ASN A 14 -1.98 -13.28 -4.54
C ASN A 14 -1.33 -13.36 -3.15
N LEU A 15 -1.77 -12.48 -2.26
CA LEU A 15 -1.45 -12.51 -0.83
C LEU A 15 -2.77 -12.60 -0.06
N ASP A 16 -2.90 -13.62 0.80
CA ASP A 16 -3.97 -13.75 1.79
C ASP A 16 -3.31 -13.96 3.16
N GLN A 17 -3.42 -12.98 4.03
CA GLN A 17 -2.74 -12.96 5.32
C GLN A 17 -3.74 -12.68 6.44
N LYS A 18 -3.66 -13.47 7.50
CA LYS A 18 -4.31 -13.20 8.77
C LYS A 18 -3.28 -12.64 9.76
N GLY A 19 -3.68 -11.61 10.50
CA GLY A 19 -2.81 -11.04 11.53
C GLY A 19 -2.75 -11.92 12.79
N ILE A 20 -1.77 -11.63 13.64
CA ILE A 20 -1.66 -12.23 14.99
C ILE A 20 -2.80 -11.74 15.88
N VAL A 21 -3.22 -10.50 15.71
CA VAL A 21 -4.40 -9.93 16.37
C VAL A 21 -5.64 -10.58 15.77
N PRO A 22 -6.56 -11.13 16.58
CA PRO A 22 -7.80 -11.69 16.09
C PRO A 22 -8.58 -10.71 15.22
N ASN A 23 -9.42 -11.22 14.28
CA ASN A 23 -10.25 -10.42 13.39
C ASN A 23 -9.47 -9.39 12.54
N THR A 24 -8.20 -9.69 12.20
CA THR A 24 -7.40 -8.85 11.31
C THR A 24 -6.95 -9.65 10.09
N ASP A 25 -7.09 -9.06 8.93
CA ASP A 25 -6.75 -9.68 7.66
C ASP A 25 -6.15 -8.69 6.66
N LEU A 26 -5.47 -9.20 5.67
CA LEU A 26 -5.02 -8.46 4.50
C LEU A 26 -5.07 -9.38 3.28
N LYS A 27 -5.80 -8.96 2.26
CA LYS A 27 -5.80 -9.62 0.95
C LYS A 27 -5.27 -8.66 -0.10
N ARG A 28 -4.39 -9.16 -0.96
CA ARG A 28 -3.81 -8.36 -2.02
C ARG A 28 -3.64 -9.20 -3.28
N ASN A 29 -4.14 -8.68 -4.39
CA ASN A 29 -3.87 -9.20 -5.72
C ASN A 29 -3.05 -8.16 -6.48
N THR A 30 -1.97 -8.59 -7.09
CA THR A 30 -1.13 -7.75 -7.93
C THR A 30 -1.00 -8.39 -9.30
N LEU A 31 -1.35 -7.65 -10.34
CA LEU A 31 -1.09 -7.97 -11.73
C LEU A 31 0.05 -7.08 -12.21
N ALA A 32 1.06 -7.67 -12.82
CA ALA A 32 2.18 -6.92 -13.36
C ALA A 32 2.45 -7.31 -14.81
N LEU A 33 2.58 -6.30 -15.66
CA LEU A 33 2.98 -6.41 -17.05
C LEU A 33 4.30 -5.67 -17.25
N ASN A 34 5.30 -6.39 -17.77
CA ASN A 34 6.56 -5.80 -18.19
C ASN A 34 6.78 -6.15 -19.65
N SER A 35 7.15 -5.17 -20.46
CA SER A 35 7.49 -5.40 -21.86
C SER A 35 8.65 -4.54 -22.31
N GLY A 36 9.47 -5.11 -23.19
CA GLY A 36 10.50 -4.42 -23.94
C GLY A 36 10.30 -4.68 -25.43
N ILE A 37 10.27 -3.63 -26.24
CA ILE A 37 10.03 -3.72 -27.69
C ILE A 37 11.12 -2.93 -28.40
N ASN A 38 11.86 -3.60 -29.27
CA ASN A 38 12.82 -2.98 -30.19
C ASN A 38 12.06 -2.43 -31.39
N ILE A 39 11.63 -1.15 -31.33
CA ILE A 39 10.89 -0.48 -32.42
C ILE A 39 11.78 -0.35 -33.65
N ILE A 40 13.01 0.07 -33.41
CA ILE A 40 14.06 0.11 -34.45
C ILE A 40 15.24 -0.68 -33.88
N PRO A 41 15.61 -1.82 -34.47
CA PRO A 41 16.71 -2.63 -33.99
C PRO A 41 17.96 -1.79 -33.70
N GLU A 42 18.59 -2.04 -32.56
CA GLU A 42 19.80 -1.36 -32.06
C GLU A 42 19.70 0.16 -31.88
N LYS A 43 18.53 0.78 -32.18
CA LYS A 43 18.37 2.24 -32.11
C LYS A 43 17.28 2.70 -31.14
N LEU A 44 16.10 2.09 -31.21
CA LEU A 44 14.94 2.59 -30.44
C LEU A 44 14.25 1.46 -29.70
N THR A 45 14.30 1.53 -28.39
CA THR A 45 13.66 0.55 -27.51
C THR A 45 12.60 1.22 -26.66
N LEU A 46 11.40 0.64 -26.64
CA LEU A 46 10.31 0.98 -25.75
C LEU A 46 10.29 -0.02 -24.59
N ASN A 47 10.35 0.46 -23.36
CA ASN A 47 10.12 -0.36 -22.16
C ASN A 47 8.88 0.12 -21.44
N THR A 48 8.07 -0.84 -21.00
CA THR A 48 6.83 -0.57 -20.26
C THR A 48 6.75 -1.46 -19.05
N THR A 49 6.42 -0.86 -17.91
CA THR A 49 6.07 -1.55 -16.68
C THR A 49 4.76 -1.01 -16.19
N VAL A 50 3.75 -1.89 -16.04
CA VAL A 50 2.44 -1.52 -15.48
C VAL A 50 2.08 -2.52 -14.40
N ASN A 51 1.68 -2.02 -13.24
CA ASN A 51 1.21 -2.80 -12.11
C ASN A 51 -0.19 -2.33 -11.73
N TYR A 52 -1.09 -3.28 -11.55
CA TYR A 52 -2.38 -3.07 -10.90
C TYR A 52 -2.40 -3.84 -9.60
N GLN A 53 -2.75 -3.16 -8.51
CA GLN A 53 -2.81 -3.75 -7.19
C GLN A 53 -4.17 -3.47 -6.56
N ASN A 54 -4.88 -4.52 -6.16
CA ASN A 54 -6.08 -4.45 -5.35
C ASN A 54 -5.77 -4.97 -3.95
N THR A 55 -6.01 -4.15 -2.94
CA THR A 55 -5.79 -4.49 -1.52
C THR A 55 -7.08 -4.29 -0.75
N THR A 56 -7.48 -5.30 0.02
CA THR A 56 -8.64 -5.26 0.90
C THR A 56 -8.27 -5.75 2.30
N SER A 57 -8.88 -5.17 3.30
CA SER A 57 -8.82 -5.61 4.69
C SER A 57 -10.15 -5.32 5.35
N GLY A 58 -10.75 -6.31 5.99
CA GLY A 58 -12.00 -6.13 6.75
C GLY A 58 -11.76 -5.39 8.07
N ASN A 59 -10.57 -5.56 8.64
CA ASN A 59 -10.19 -4.87 9.86
C ASN A 59 -8.66 -4.71 9.96
N ARG A 60 -8.19 -3.49 9.78
CA ARG A 60 -6.80 -3.11 10.04
C ARG A 60 -6.62 -2.77 11.50
N PRO A 61 -5.64 -3.36 12.22
CA PRO A 61 -5.39 -3.01 13.61
C PRO A 61 -5.02 -1.53 13.73
N ASN A 62 -5.61 -0.86 14.72
CA ASN A 62 -5.16 0.48 15.10
C ASN A 62 -3.88 0.35 15.94
N ILE A 63 -2.81 1.01 15.51
CA ILE A 63 -1.49 0.99 16.15
C ILE A 63 -1.13 2.33 16.81
N SER A 64 -2.07 3.29 16.84
CA SER A 64 -1.84 4.59 17.48
C SER A 64 -1.83 4.49 19.01
N TYR A 65 -1.33 5.53 19.67
CA TYR A 65 -1.49 5.69 21.10
C TYR A 65 -2.95 6.07 21.42
N GLY A 66 -3.61 5.26 22.24
CA GLY A 66 -5.00 5.51 22.66
C GLY A 66 -5.84 4.26 22.82
N THR A 67 -7.05 4.41 23.35
CA THR A 67 -7.96 3.33 23.72
C THR A 67 -8.48 2.49 22.56
N GLU A 68 -8.30 2.96 21.33
CA GLU A 68 -8.64 2.19 20.12
C GLU A 68 -7.54 1.24 19.66
N SER A 69 -6.34 1.31 20.26
CA SER A 69 -5.21 0.44 19.93
C SER A 69 -5.14 -0.75 20.88
N LEU A 70 -5.20 -1.96 20.32
CA LEU A 70 -5.11 -3.18 21.09
C LEU A 70 -3.80 -3.25 21.89
N MET A 71 -2.68 -2.86 21.31
CA MET A 71 -1.39 -2.86 21.99
C MET A 71 -1.34 -1.88 23.16
N TYR A 72 -1.98 -0.72 22.99
CA TYR A 72 -2.15 0.23 24.08
C TYR A 72 -2.97 -0.37 25.22
N LEU A 73 -4.10 -1.01 24.91
CA LEU A 73 -4.94 -1.66 25.92
C LEU A 73 -4.15 -2.70 26.71
N TRP A 74 -3.37 -3.57 26.03
CA TRP A 74 -2.57 -4.61 26.67
C TRP A 74 -1.47 -4.08 27.60
N ILE A 75 -0.86 -2.94 27.31
CA ILE A 75 0.17 -2.32 28.14
C ILE A 75 -0.40 -1.89 29.50
N TRP A 76 -1.66 -1.47 29.52
CA TRP A 76 -2.32 -0.98 30.72
C TRP A 76 -3.00 -2.08 31.56
N TYR A 77 -3.05 -3.30 31.06
CA TYR A 77 -3.58 -4.42 31.82
C TYR A 77 -2.59 -4.87 32.90
N GLY A 78 -3.03 -4.90 34.15
CA GLY A 78 -2.28 -5.51 35.21
C GLY A 78 -2.23 -7.04 35.09
N ARG A 79 -1.17 -7.67 35.58
CA ARG A 79 -0.97 -9.14 35.52
C ARG A 79 -2.05 -9.95 36.23
N GLN A 80 -2.80 -9.33 37.14
CA GLN A 80 -3.92 -9.94 37.85
C GLN A 80 -5.16 -10.13 36.97
N VAL A 81 -5.25 -9.46 35.83
CA VAL A 81 -6.41 -9.58 34.95
C VAL A 81 -6.32 -10.86 34.15
N ASN A 82 -7.29 -11.76 34.36
CA ASN A 82 -7.44 -12.93 33.49
C ASN A 82 -8.13 -12.53 32.18
N THR A 83 -7.35 -12.44 31.12
CA THR A 83 -7.83 -12.00 29.81
C THR A 83 -8.86 -12.94 29.18
N ASN A 84 -8.90 -14.23 29.59
CA ASN A 84 -9.92 -15.15 29.11
C ASN A 84 -11.32 -14.76 29.57
N ASN A 85 -11.44 -14.13 30.74
CA ASN A 85 -12.74 -13.66 31.28
C ASN A 85 -13.28 -12.46 30.45
N LEU A 86 -12.48 -11.86 29.59
CA LEU A 86 -12.87 -10.73 28.74
C LEU A 86 -13.36 -11.16 27.35
N ARG A 87 -13.36 -12.47 27.06
CA ARG A 87 -13.82 -12.99 25.75
C ARG A 87 -15.31 -12.79 25.54
N ASP A 88 -16.09 -12.96 26.61
CA ASP A 88 -17.51 -12.60 26.61
C ASP A 88 -17.63 -11.10 26.89
N TYR A 89 -17.38 -10.33 25.86
CA TYR A 89 -17.19 -8.88 25.96
C TYR A 89 -18.48 -8.07 26.03
N TRP A 90 -19.64 -8.69 25.97
CA TRP A 90 -20.93 -8.04 26.22
C TRP A 90 -21.41 -8.33 27.65
N MET A 91 -22.09 -7.37 28.24
CA MET A 91 -22.84 -7.62 29.49
C MET A 91 -24.03 -8.53 29.18
N PRO A 92 -24.24 -9.62 29.96
CA PRO A 92 -25.37 -10.51 29.74
C PRO A 92 -26.73 -9.78 29.76
N GLY A 93 -27.51 -9.95 28.68
CA GLY A 93 -28.80 -9.27 28.50
C GLY A 93 -28.69 -7.82 28.01
N LEU A 94 -27.48 -7.32 27.75
CA LEU A 94 -27.20 -5.99 27.18
C LEU A 94 -26.25 -6.11 25.97
N GLU A 95 -26.35 -7.21 25.22
CA GLU A 95 -25.61 -7.42 23.99
C GLU A 95 -25.89 -6.25 23.01
N ASP A 96 -24.88 -5.83 22.27
CA ASP A 96 -24.91 -4.67 21.36
C ASP A 96 -25.15 -3.30 22.03
N VAL A 97 -25.34 -3.25 23.36
CA VAL A 97 -25.62 -2.04 24.14
C VAL A 97 -24.48 -1.69 25.09
N GLN A 98 -24.01 -2.68 25.84
CA GLN A 98 -23.03 -2.45 26.93
C GLN A 98 -21.93 -3.49 26.91
N GLN A 99 -20.69 -3.05 26.71
CA GLN A 99 -19.53 -3.93 26.85
C GLN A 99 -19.28 -4.33 28.30
N PHE A 100 -18.78 -5.55 28.50
CA PHE A 100 -18.19 -5.98 29.75
C PHE A 100 -16.71 -5.61 29.79
N ASN A 101 -16.27 -4.90 30.81
CA ASN A 101 -14.87 -4.54 30.97
C ASN A 101 -14.47 -4.51 32.47
N TYR A 102 -13.16 -4.60 32.77
CA TYR A 102 -12.63 -4.45 34.11
C TYR A 102 -12.40 -2.98 34.50
N ASN A 103 -12.33 -2.06 33.53
CA ASN A 103 -12.11 -0.63 33.74
C ASN A 103 -12.93 0.21 32.78
N TYR A 104 -14.11 0.62 33.20
CA TYR A 104 -15.04 1.41 32.36
C TYR A 104 -14.63 2.87 32.18
N ASN A 105 -13.70 3.38 32.97
CA ASN A 105 -13.36 4.79 32.93
C ASN A 105 -12.37 5.15 31.82
N TYR A 106 -11.46 4.23 31.48
CA TYR A 106 -10.32 4.57 30.63
C TYR A 106 -10.07 3.62 29.46
N HIS A 107 -10.58 2.39 29.53
CA HIS A 107 -10.20 1.34 28.58
C HIS A 107 -11.42 0.59 28.06
N ASP A 108 -11.41 0.26 26.78
CA ASP A 108 -12.33 -0.70 26.22
C ASP A 108 -11.85 -2.13 26.48
N ASN A 109 -12.77 -3.08 26.47
CA ASN A 109 -12.41 -4.48 26.46
C ASN A 109 -11.64 -4.81 25.17
N PRO A 110 -10.46 -5.47 25.24
CA PRO A 110 -9.65 -5.77 24.05
C PRO A 110 -10.38 -6.61 23.01
N TYR A 111 -11.18 -7.59 23.42
CA TYR A 111 -11.95 -8.41 22.49
C TYR A 111 -13.09 -7.60 21.83
N PHE A 112 -13.79 -6.80 22.62
CA PHE A 112 -14.76 -5.84 22.09
C PHE A 112 -14.13 -4.93 21.05
N THR A 113 -12.96 -4.34 21.36
CA THR A 113 -12.25 -3.45 20.43
C THR A 113 -11.91 -4.17 19.11
N VAL A 114 -11.48 -5.41 19.16
CA VAL A 114 -11.03 -6.15 17.98
C VAL A 114 -12.21 -6.62 17.12
N TYR A 115 -13.33 -6.99 17.73
CA TYR A 115 -14.46 -7.55 16.99
C TYR A 115 -15.50 -6.49 16.59
N GLU A 116 -15.72 -5.47 17.40
CA GLU A 116 -16.77 -4.49 17.19
C GLU A 116 -16.26 -3.16 16.62
N ASN A 117 -15.03 -2.76 16.97
CA ASN A 117 -14.43 -1.51 16.55
C ASN A 117 -13.51 -1.69 15.35
N THR A 118 -14.09 -1.88 14.18
CA THR A 118 -13.35 -2.25 12.97
C THR A 118 -12.89 -1.06 12.13
N ASN A 119 -11.83 -1.28 11.35
CA ASN A 119 -11.28 -0.31 10.39
C ASN A 119 -11.08 -1.01 9.05
N GLY A 120 -12.06 -0.92 8.18
CA GLY A 120 -12.02 -1.48 6.84
C GLY A 120 -11.16 -0.66 5.88
N GLN A 121 -10.64 -1.32 4.86
CA GLN A 121 -9.89 -0.70 3.78
C GLN A 121 -10.10 -1.44 2.46
N GLN A 122 -10.30 -0.65 1.40
CA GLN A 122 -10.25 -1.12 0.02
C GLN A 122 -9.40 -0.13 -0.77
N LYS A 123 -8.36 -0.62 -1.46
CA LYS A 123 -7.44 0.22 -2.23
C LYS A 123 -7.14 -0.40 -3.57
N GLY A 124 -7.51 0.32 -4.64
CA GLY A 124 -7.11 0.03 -6.01
C GLY A 124 -6.00 0.98 -6.43
N ARG A 125 -4.84 0.47 -6.87
CA ARG A 125 -3.68 1.26 -7.29
C ARG A 125 -3.18 0.80 -8.65
N VAL A 126 -2.92 1.76 -9.53
CA VAL A 126 -2.18 1.55 -10.78
C VAL A 126 -0.89 2.33 -10.70
N PHE A 127 0.23 1.69 -10.95
CA PHE A 127 1.51 2.36 -11.00
C PHE A 127 2.45 1.70 -12.01
N GLY A 128 3.28 2.51 -12.60
CA GLY A 128 4.21 2.02 -13.60
C GLY A 128 4.85 3.15 -14.38
N ASN A 129 5.56 2.79 -15.44
CA ASN A 129 6.20 3.74 -16.32
C ASN A 129 6.32 3.21 -17.74
N VAL A 130 6.49 4.15 -18.65
CA VAL A 130 6.87 3.92 -20.04
C VAL A 130 8.15 4.70 -20.32
N SER A 131 9.15 4.07 -20.88
CA SER A 131 10.41 4.69 -21.26
C SER A 131 10.79 4.37 -22.70
N LEU A 132 11.26 5.40 -23.41
CA LEU A 132 11.87 5.31 -24.72
C LEU A 132 13.36 5.55 -24.57
N ASN A 133 14.15 4.61 -25.09
CA ASN A 133 15.60 4.73 -25.15
C ASN A 133 15.99 4.82 -26.64
N TYR A 134 16.56 5.96 -27.02
CA TYR A 134 16.97 6.24 -28.38
C TYR A 134 18.48 6.44 -28.48
N LYS A 135 19.12 5.51 -29.17
CA LYS A 135 20.53 5.59 -29.53
C LYS A 135 20.68 6.50 -30.76
N ILE A 136 20.98 7.77 -30.50
CA ILE A 136 21.14 8.78 -31.57
C ILE A 136 22.39 8.48 -32.41
N THR A 137 23.49 8.17 -31.71
CA THR A 137 24.76 7.66 -32.26
C THR A 137 25.31 6.57 -31.33
N ASP A 138 26.42 5.93 -31.71
CA ASP A 138 27.09 4.96 -30.80
C ASP A 138 27.57 5.55 -29.49
N LYS A 139 27.69 6.89 -29.41
CA LYS A 139 28.17 7.61 -28.24
C LYS A 139 27.09 8.42 -27.54
N LEU A 140 25.97 8.73 -28.22
CA LEU A 140 24.92 9.63 -27.73
C LEU A 140 23.61 8.90 -27.61
N ASN A 141 23.07 8.82 -26.38
CA ASN A 141 21.81 8.18 -26.05
C ASN A 141 20.86 9.17 -25.39
N LEU A 142 19.59 9.11 -25.77
CA LEU A 142 18.50 9.84 -25.15
C LEU A 142 17.51 8.85 -24.53
N MET A 143 17.25 8.98 -23.25
CA MET A 143 16.15 8.33 -22.57
C MET A 143 15.08 9.36 -22.23
N VAL A 144 13.82 9.04 -22.53
CA VAL A 144 12.63 9.77 -22.06
C VAL A 144 11.73 8.80 -21.35
N ARG A 145 11.28 9.15 -20.16
CA ARG A 145 10.41 8.29 -19.35
C ARG A 145 9.26 9.11 -18.77
N THR A 146 8.08 8.49 -18.71
CA THR A 146 6.95 8.98 -17.92
C THR A 146 6.42 7.88 -17.03
N GLY A 147 6.24 8.19 -15.76
CA GLY A 147 5.66 7.31 -14.76
C GLY A 147 4.36 7.88 -14.22
N LEU A 148 3.46 6.98 -13.84
CA LEU A 148 2.19 7.26 -13.19
C LEU A 148 2.07 6.41 -11.93
N ASP A 149 1.62 7.01 -10.82
CA ASP A 149 1.18 6.34 -9.61
C ASP A 149 -0.16 6.93 -9.20
N THR A 150 -1.21 6.15 -9.31
CA THR A 150 -2.56 6.60 -8.94
C THR A 150 -3.28 5.54 -8.14
N TYR A 151 -4.01 5.97 -7.12
CA TYR A 151 -4.87 5.08 -6.36
C TYR A 151 -6.15 5.77 -5.90
N ASN A 152 -7.16 4.94 -5.73
CA ASN A 152 -8.37 5.25 -4.97
C ASN A 152 -8.43 4.33 -3.76
N GLU A 153 -8.62 4.91 -2.58
CA GLU A 153 -8.68 4.19 -1.31
C GLU A 153 -9.94 4.59 -0.55
N PHE A 154 -10.79 3.61 -0.31
CA PHE A 154 -11.94 3.70 0.59
C PHE A 154 -11.55 3.14 1.95
N ARG A 155 -11.86 3.86 3.00
CA ARG A 155 -11.73 3.44 4.39
C ARG A 155 -13.04 3.61 5.11
N ASP A 156 -13.45 2.62 5.87
CA ASP A 156 -14.54 2.74 6.82
C ASP A 156 -14.04 2.50 8.25
N ARG A 157 -14.61 3.24 9.16
CA ARG A 157 -14.34 3.13 10.59
C ARG A 157 -15.65 2.96 11.33
N LYS A 158 -15.81 1.82 12.00
CA LYS A 158 -16.99 1.49 12.82
C LYS A 158 -16.61 1.48 14.29
N ARG A 159 -17.45 2.05 15.12
CA ARG A 159 -17.34 1.98 16.58
C ARG A 159 -18.70 1.62 17.12
N ALA A 160 -18.77 0.55 17.87
CA ALA A 160 -20.01 0.09 18.48
C ALA A 160 -20.44 0.99 19.64
N PHE A 161 -21.71 0.85 20.03
CA PHE A 161 -22.20 1.42 21.28
C PHE A 161 -21.35 0.93 22.44
N SER A 162 -21.25 1.74 23.51
CA SER A 162 -20.42 1.46 24.68
C SER A 162 -18.90 1.60 24.47
N THR A 163 -18.41 1.91 23.25
CA THR A 163 -17.00 2.29 23.07
C THR A 163 -16.69 3.51 23.95
N GLN A 164 -15.65 3.42 24.76
CA GLN A 164 -15.33 4.44 25.78
C GLN A 164 -15.24 5.85 25.20
N ARG A 165 -14.58 6.02 24.05
CA ARG A 165 -14.45 7.30 23.35
C ARG A 165 -15.71 7.70 22.55
N PHE A 166 -16.53 6.73 22.18
CA PHE A 166 -17.72 6.89 21.35
C PHE A 166 -18.91 6.13 21.97
N PRO A 167 -19.45 6.56 23.14
CA PRO A 167 -20.44 5.79 23.88
C PRO A 167 -21.73 5.50 23.09
N ARG A 168 -22.03 6.34 22.10
CA ARG A 168 -23.22 6.20 21.23
C ARG A 168 -22.88 5.60 19.87
N GLY A 169 -21.69 4.99 19.75
CA GLY A 169 -21.18 4.49 18.48
C GLY A 169 -20.66 5.63 17.59
N HIS A 170 -19.95 5.23 16.53
CA HIS A 170 -19.45 6.16 15.51
C HIS A 170 -19.22 5.41 14.20
N TYR A 171 -19.57 6.06 13.11
CA TYR A 171 -19.27 5.57 11.76
C TYR A 171 -18.64 6.70 10.94
N ARG A 172 -17.60 6.37 10.20
CA ARG A 172 -16.91 7.31 9.30
C ARG A 172 -16.46 6.59 8.04
N GLU A 173 -16.62 7.27 6.93
CA GLU A 173 -16.06 6.87 5.63
C GLU A 173 -15.09 7.94 5.14
N ASP A 174 -13.98 7.49 4.57
CA ASP A 174 -13.01 8.34 3.91
C ASP A 174 -12.75 7.79 2.50
N ASN A 175 -12.90 8.65 1.49
CA ASN A 175 -12.47 8.39 0.13
C ASN A 175 -11.23 9.22 -0.17
N ILE A 176 -10.13 8.56 -0.51
CA ILE A 176 -8.83 9.16 -0.75
C ILE A 176 -8.45 8.86 -2.18
N PHE A 177 -8.30 9.92 -2.97
CA PHE A 177 -7.73 9.84 -4.32
C PHE A 177 -6.33 10.42 -4.30
N PHE A 178 -5.42 9.74 -4.98
CA PHE A 178 -4.06 10.21 -5.19
C PHE A 178 -3.65 9.96 -6.64
N SER A 179 -2.97 10.91 -7.24
CA SER A 179 -2.37 10.74 -8.56
C SER A 179 -1.09 11.55 -8.66
N GLU A 180 0.00 10.87 -8.99
CA GLU A 180 1.30 11.47 -9.25
C GLU A 180 1.79 11.06 -10.64
N ARG A 181 2.21 12.02 -11.43
CA ARG A 181 2.87 11.80 -12.70
C ARG A 181 4.28 12.40 -12.64
N ASN A 182 5.24 11.61 -13.07
CA ASN A 182 6.64 11.98 -13.07
C ASN A 182 7.22 11.72 -14.45
N SER A 183 7.75 12.75 -15.11
CA SER A 183 8.34 12.67 -16.43
C SER A 183 9.76 13.17 -16.40
N ASP A 184 10.67 12.40 -16.96
CA ASP A 184 12.09 12.72 -16.98
C ASP A 184 12.73 12.42 -18.33
N PHE A 185 13.85 13.07 -18.58
CA PHE A 185 14.73 12.76 -19.69
C PHE A 185 16.19 12.73 -19.24
N LEU A 186 16.98 11.93 -19.93
CA LEU A 186 18.42 11.85 -19.74
C LEU A 186 19.11 11.73 -21.09
N LEU A 187 19.90 12.75 -21.45
CA LEU A 187 20.81 12.72 -22.59
C LEU A 187 22.22 12.37 -22.08
N SER A 188 22.76 11.26 -22.54
CA SER A 188 24.08 10.78 -22.11
C SER A 188 25.03 10.63 -23.28
N TYR A 189 26.23 11.15 -23.13
CA TYR A 189 27.33 10.99 -24.05
C TYR A 189 28.44 10.17 -23.42
N THR A 190 28.87 9.11 -24.10
CA THR A 190 29.97 8.23 -23.64
C THR A 190 31.00 8.11 -24.72
N GLU A 191 32.25 8.35 -24.39
CA GLU A 191 33.38 8.18 -25.29
C GLU A 191 34.57 7.48 -24.62
N ALA A 192 35.12 6.51 -25.33
CA ALA A 192 36.40 5.92 -24.94
C ALA A 192 37.52 6.92 -25.25
N GLY A 193 38.20 7.39 -24.21
CA GLY A 193 39.38 8.22 -24.35
C GLY A 193 40.62 7.44 -24.80
N ARG A 194 41.71 8.15 -25.00
CA ARG A 194 43.02 7.50 -25.27
C ARG A 194 43.50 6.76 -24.03
N GLY A 195 43.81 5.47 -24.13
CA GLY A 195 44.25 4.59 -23.05
C GLY A 195 43.09 3.95 -22.29
N THR A 196 43.15 3.89 -20.97
CA THR A 196 42.17 3.22 -20.10
C THR A 196 41.02 4.10 -19.62
N TRP A 197 40.97 5.35 -20.07
CA TRP A 197 39.94 6.32 -19.63
C TRP A 197 38.68 6.26 -20.51
N THR A 198 37.51 6.31 -19.86
CA THR A 198 36.20 6.47 -20.51
C THR A 198 35.52 7.72 -19.91
N TYR A 199 35.01 8.59 -20.78
CA TYR A 199 34.30 9.79 -20.37
C TYR A 199 32.78 9.53 -20.51
N ASN A 200 32.04 9.85 -19.48
CA ASN A 200 30.58 9.85 -19.50
C ASN A 200 30.10 11.22 -19.01
N VAL A 201 29.30 11.90 -19.83
CA VAL A 201 28.66 13.17 -19.49
C VAL A 201 27.16 13.00 -19.71
N ALA A 202 26.36 13.43 -18.75
CA ALA A 202 24.93 13.36 -18.83
C ALA A 202 24.25 14.68 -18.49
N LEU A 203 23.19 15.00 -19.22
CA LEU A 203 22.28 16.11 -18.95
C LEU A 203 20.87 15.55 -18.79
N GLY A 204 20.19 15.88 -17.72
CA GLY A 204 18.83 15.40 -17.45
C GLY A 204 17.95 16.43 -16.80
N GLY A 205 16.65 16.19 -16.86
CA GLY A 205 15.65 16.98 -16.19
C GLY A 205 14.45 16.13 -15.79
N ASN A 206 13.69 16.64 -14.83
CA ASN A 206 12.51 15.99 -14.29
C ASN A 206 11.38 17.00 -14.09
N LEU A 207 10.15 16.56 -14.35
CA LEU A 207 8.92 17.28 -14.10
C LEU A 207 7.97 16.36 -13.34
N MET A 208 7.57 16.76 -12.13
CA MET A 208 6.60 16.05 -11.30
C MET A 208 5.31 16.88 -11.14
N SER A 209 4.16 16.20 -11.17
CA SER A 209 2.84 16.76 -10.93
C SER A 209 2.05 15.82 -10.01
N GLN A 210 1.42 16.36 -8.98
CA GLN A 210 0.49 15.69 -8.07
C GLN A 210 -0.90 16.30 -8.18
#